data_9c49b4ad1d94ca10e11245c52ed30a97
#
_entry.id   9c49b4ad1d94ca10e11245c52ed30a97
#
_cell.length_a   1.000
_cell.length_b   1.000
_cell.length_c   1.000
_cell.angle_alpha   90.00
_cell.angle_beta   90.00
_cell.angle_gamma   90.00
#
_symmetry.space_group_name_H-M   'P 1'
#
loop_
_entity.id
_entity.type
_entity.pdbx_description
1 polymer ?
#
loop_
_entity_poly.entity_id
_entity_poly.type
_entity_poly.pdbx_seq_one_letter_code
_entity_poly.pdbx_strand_id
1 'polypeptide(L)'
;MKPKILFIMHMPPPVHGASMVGQFIHDSELVNSSFDCHYVNLSVATRLEDVGKGGWHKAKGVLKKLMEVRKAVKSVKPDLVYITPNSAGVPFYKDFMTVMMLKMMGQKVVMHFHNKGVETRQDKWLDNWMYKRYFKDVKLILLADALYEDVKKYVKREDVFVCPNAIPAISNANQVTENSDHVPHILWLTNIMKTKGIMEYLSALKILEDKGMKFQADFVGGLTKEMSGDEFDSALSMMGLNECCTYYGPKYGDDKYSFFSQADVFVLPSYTEAFPVSILEAMQFALPVVASNVGGVSAEVEDGVNGFLLGGKQPVMLNTFRPDAHEIADKILLLLSNPNLRYNMGKAGREKFEKEFTLEVFEKRMVEILSNNVKC
;
A
#
# COMPACT_ATOMS: atom_id res chain seq x y z
N MET A 1 29.39 4.83 -20.40
CA MET A 1 28.69 5.82 -19.50
C MET A 1 27.51 5.12 -18.91
N LYS A 2 27.16 5.43 -17.63
CA LYS A 2 25.92 4.92 -17.03
C LYS A 2 24.73 5.58 -17.74
N PRO A 3 23.62 4.84 -17.95
CA PRO A 3 22.38 5.44 -18.46
C PRO A 3 21.86 6.51 -17.50
N LYS A 4 21.34 7.61 -18.05
CA LYS A 4 20.76 8.70 -17.30
C LYS A 4 19.28 8.44 -17.05
N ILE A 5 18.86 8.39 -15.79
CA ILE A 5 17.47 8.22 -15.41
C ILE A 5 17.00 9.45 -14.65
N LEU A 6 15.89 10.03 -15.10
CA LEU A 6 15.18 11.08 -14.36
C LEU A 6 14.03 10.46 -13.58
N PHE A 7 14.16 10.43 -12.26
CA PHE A 7 13.15 9.99 -11.32
C PHE A 7 12.23 11.15 -10.94
N ILE A 8 10.96 11.03 -11.28
CA ILE A 8 9.90 12.00 -10.96
C ILE A 8 8.93 11.30 -10.02
N MET A 9 9.10 11.47 -8.72
CA MET A 9 8.40 10.65 -7.74
C MET A 9 8.03 11.43 -6.48
N HIS A 10 7.07 10.90 -5.74
CA HIS A 10 6.74 11.44 -4.44
C HIS A 10 7.84 11.07 -3.44
N MET A 11 8.32 12.06 -2.68
CA MET A 11 9.23 11.88 -1.55
C MET A 11 8.70 12.66 -0.34
N PRO A 12 9.01 12.24 0.90
CA PRO A 12 8.61 12.99 2.09
C PRO A 12 9.13 14.43 2.09
N PRO A 13 8.46 15.38 2.77
CA PRO A 13 7.13 15.30 3.33
C PRO A 13 6.03 15.46 2.26
N PRO A 14 4.79 14.98 2.46
CA PRO A 14 4.28 14.22 3.61
C PRO A 14 4.66 12.73 3.55
N VAL A 15 4.68 12.07 4.72
CA VAL A 15 4.97 10.64 4.83
C VAL A 15 3.72 9.83 4.49
N HIS A 16 3.79 9.01 3.45
CA HIS A 16 2.79 8.01 3.05
C HIS A 16 3.47 6.90 2.23
N GLY A 17 2.81 5.77 1.98
CA GLY A 17 3.41 4.60 1.35
C GLY A 17 4.22 4.91 0.09
N ALA A 18 3.63 5.61 -0.90
CA ALA A 18 4.32 5.96 -2.14
C ALA A 18 5.52 6.91 -1.92
N SER A 19 5.46 7.85 -0.95
CA SER A 19 6.58 8.74 -0.67
C SER A 19 7.74 8.02 0.03
N MET A 20 7.44 7.02 0.86
CA MET A 20 8.48 6.19 1.48
C MET A 20 9.20 5.34 0.44
N VAL A 21 8.46 4.74 -0.51
CA VAL A 21 9.10 4.01 -1.62
C VAL A 21 9.97 4.94 -2.45
N GLY A 22 9.52 6.17 -2.72
CA GLY A 22 10.34 7.18 -3.38
C GLY A 22 11.63 7.49 -2.60
N GLN A 23 11.54 7.60 -1.27
CA GLN A 23 12.72 7.78 -0.43
C GLN A 23 13.68 6.58 -0.50
N PHE A 24 13.15 5.35 -0.47
CA PHE A 24 13.97 4.14 -0.59
C PHE A 24 14.72 4.08 -1.92
N ILE A 25 14.06 4.44 -3.04
CA ILE A 25 14.73 4.52 -4.35
C ILE A 25 15.82 5.60 -4.36
N HIS A 26 15.52 6.79 -3.79
CA HIS A 26 16.46 7.90 -3.72
C HIS A 26 17.72 7.55 -2.93
N ASP A 27 17.55 6.85 -1.80
CA ASP A 27 18.64 6.52 -0.88
C ASP A 27 19.35 5.19 -1.24
N SER A 28 18.84 4.43 -2.23
CA SER A 28 19.39 3.15 -2.64
C SER A 28 20.79 3.32 -3.26
N GLU A 29 21.80 2.75 -2.61
CA GLU A 29 23.17 2.68 -3.16
C GLU A 29 23.21 1.85 -4.45
N LEU A 30 22.44 0.77 -4.53
CA LEU A 30 22.40 -0.10 -5.70
C LEU A 30 21.84 0.63 -6.93
N VAL A 31 20.74 1.37 -6.79
CA VAL A 31 20.15 2.16 -7.88
C VAL A 31 21.11 3.28 -8.31
N ASN A 32 21.64 4.05 -7.35
CA ASN A 32 22.55 5.17 -7.63
C ASN A 32 23.90 4.73 -8.17
N SER A 33 24.36 3.53 -7.84
CA SER A 33 25.58 2.98 -8.43
C SER A 33 25.34 2.40 -9.84
N SER A 34 24.12 1.96 -10.16
CA SER A 34 23.77 1.36 -11.45
C SER A 34 23.52 2.40 -12.55
N PHE A 35 22.98 3.57 -12.20
CA PHE A 35 22.56 4.62 -13.13
C PHE A 35 23.14 5.99 -12.77
N ASP A 36 23.09 6.93 -13.72
CA ASP A 36 23.28 8.37 -13.49
C ASP A 36 21.91 8.96 -13.12
N CYS A 37 21.64 9.02 -11.80
CA CYS A 37 20.33 9.30 -11.25
C CYS A 37 20.10 10.80 -11.01
N HIS A 38 18.96 11.30 -11.48
CA HIS A 38 18.48 12.66 -11.23
C HIS A 38 17.06 12.61 -10.65
N TYR A 39 16.74 13.48 -9.69
CA TYR A 39 15.50 13.40 -8.94
C TYR A 39 14.69 14.68 -8.99
N VAL A 40 13.37 14.54 -9.16
CA VAL A 40 12.38 15.63 -9.02
C VAL A 40 11.25 15.14 -8.11
N ASN A 41 11.07 15.82 -6.99
CA ASN A 41 9.98 15.49 -6.06
C ASN A 41 8.63 16.00 -6.59
N LEU A 42 7.65 15.12 -6.79
CA LEU A 42 6.29 15.43 -7.23
C LEU A 42 5.40 16.03 -6.13
N SER A 43 5.80 15.94 -4.87
CA SER A 43 5.02 16.48 -3.75
C SER A 43 4.88 18.00 -3.89
N VAL A 44 3.64 18.48 -3.95
CA VAL A 44 3.31 19.92 -4.05
C VAL A 44 3.04 20.51 -2.66
N ALA A 45 2.57 19.68 -1.71
CA ALA A 45 2.27 20.10 -0.35
C ALA A 45 3.52 19.94 0.53
N THR A 46 3.92 21.02 1.19
CA THR A 46 5.01 21.01 2.17
C THR A 46 4.51 20.69 3.59
N ARG A 47 3.18 20.75 3.82
CA ARG A 47 2.54 20.44 5.11
C ARG A 47 1.26 19.63 4.90
N LEU A 48 0.95 18.75 5.84
CA LEU A 48 -0.33 17.97 5.87
C LEU A 48 -1.57 18.89 5.88
N GLU A 49 -1.46 20.08 6.46
CA GLU A 49 -2.53 21.10 6.54
C GLU A 49 -2.90 21.72 5.17
N ASP A 50 -2.04 21.59 4.16
CA ASP A 50 -2.27 22.11 2.82
C ASP A 50 -2.98 21.10 1.91
N VAL A 51 -3.14 19.88 2.39
CA VAL A 51 -3.91 18.84 1.71
C VAL A 51 -5.40 19.14 1.83
N GLY A 52 -5.99 19.67 0.79
CA GLY A 52 -7.44 19.98 0.77
C GLY A 52 -7.83 21.43 0.46
N LYS A 53 -6.94 22.41 0.62
CA LYS A 53 -7.25 23.80 0.25
C LYS A 53 -7.30 23.97 -1.27
N GLY A 54 -8.45 24.39 -1.80
CA GLY A 54 -8.69 24.59 -3.24
C GLY A 54 -8.32 26.00 -3.71
N GLY A 55 -8.15 26.21 -5.02
CA GLY A 55 -8.08 27.52 -5.64
C GLY A 55 -6.84 27.75 -6.51
N TRP A 56 -6.66 28.98 -6.94
CA TRP A 56 -5.61 29.48 -7.84
C TRP A 56 -4.19 29.14 -7.38
N HIS A 57 -3.93 29.02 -6.08
CA HIS A 57 -2.64 28.61 -5.53
C HIS A 57 -2.23 27.19 -5.97
N LYS A 58 -3.19 26.26 -6.05
CA LYS A 58 -2.92 24.89 -6.56
C LYS A 58 -2.58 24.89 -8.04
N ALA A 59 -3.29 25.67 -8.86
CA ALA A 59 -3.01 25.77 -10.29
C ALA A 59 -1.59 26.32 -10.55
N LYS A 60 -1.17 27.36 -9.82
CA LYS A 60 0.20 27.90 -9.88
C LYS A 60 1.24 26.86 -9.43
N GLY A 61 0.96 26.08 -8.38
CA GLY A 61 1.82 25.00 -7.93
C GLY A 61 2.04 23.92 -8.98
N VAL A 62 0.95 23.49 -9.64
CA VAL A 62 1.00 22.51 -10.74
C VAL A 62 1.83 23.05 -11.91
N LEU A 63 1.59 24.30 -12.34
CA LEU A 63 2.33 24.90 -13.44
C LEU A 63 3.83 25.04 -13.09
N LYS A 64 4.16 25.47 -11.87
CA LYS A 64 5.55 25.52 -11.38
C LYS A 64 6.22 24.15 -11.45
N LYS A 65 5.52 23.10 -11.03
CA LYS A 65 6.03 21.71 -11.06
C LYS A 65 6.24 21.22 -12.49
N LEU A 66 5.31 21.50 -13.42
CA LEU A 66 5.49 21.20 -14.84
C LEU A 66 6.72 21.89 -15.44
N MET A 67 6.95 23.17 -15.09
CA MET A 67 8.14 23.90 -15.55
C MET A 67 9.43 23.31 -14.96
N GLU A 68 9.42 22.89 -13.69
CA GLU A 68 10.55 22.23 -13.03
C GLU A 68 10.90 20.90 -13.73
N VAL A 69 9.91 20.04 -13.97
CA VAL A 69 10.10 18.78 -14.72
C VAL A 69 10.63 19.06 -16.13
N ARG A 70 10.05 20.03 -16.86
CA ARG A 70 10.49 20.42 -18.18
C ARG A 70 11.96 20.88 -18.20
N LYS A 71 12.34 21.69 -17.21
CA LYS A 71 13.73 22.16 -17.05
C LYS A 71 14.67 20.98 -16.78
N ALA A 72 14.28 20.06 -15.88
CA ALA A 72 15.06 18.87 -15.57
C ALA A 72 15.29 18.00 -16.80
N VAL A 73 14.24 17.68 -17.58
CA VAL A 73 14.37 16.92 -18.84
C VAL A 73 15.34 17.58 -19.82
N LYS A 74 15.25 18.91 -20.00
CA LYS A 74 16.14 19.64 -20.93
C LYS A 74 17.60 19.68 -20.49
N SER A 75 17.85 19.79 -19.18
CA SER A 75 19.22 19.87 -18.64
C SER A 75 19.87 18.50 -18.54
N VAL A 76 19.14 17.48 -18.07
CA VAL A 76 19.64 16.12 -17.87
C VAL A 76 19.75 15.36 -19.19
N LYS A 77 18.76 15.52 -20.08
CA LYS A 77 18.58 14.74 -21.31
C LYS A 77 18.59 13.24 -20.97
N PRO A 78 17.60 12.77 -20.18
CA PRO A 78 17.59 11.40 -19.69
C PRO A 78 17.35 10.38 -20.81
N ASP A 79 17.93 9.19 -20.66
CA ASP A 79 17.68 8.03 -21.52
C ASP A 79 16.33 7.40 -21.18
N LEU A 80 15.88 7.55 -19.91
CA LEU A 80 14.63 7.04 -19.39
C LEU A 80 14.07 7.98 -18.32
N VAL A 81 12.76 8.16 -18.32
CA VAL A 81 12.01 8.83 -17.23
C VAL A 81 11.23 7.79 -16.44
N TYR A 82 11.53 7.68 -15.17
CA TYR A 82 10.72 6.93 -14.20
C TYR A 82 9.79 7.91 -13.47
N ILE A 83 8.49 7.58 -13.37
CA ILE A 83 7.52 8.44 -12.70
C ILE A 83 6.54 7.62 -11.85
N THR A 84 6.19 8.13 -10.64
CA THR A 84 5.18 7.55 -9.76
C THR A 84 3.88 8.37 -9.77
N PRO A 85 3.09 8.28 -10.84
CA PRO A 85 1.89 9.09 -10.96
C PRO A 85 0.68 8.41 -10.31
N ASN A 86 -0.40 9.18 -10.12
CA ASN A 86 -1.67 8.63 -9.67
C ASN A 86 -2.46 8.03 -10.83
N SER A 87 -3.10 6.88 -10.58
CA SER A 87 -3.91 6.15 -11.56
C SER A 87 -5.33 6.71 -11.70
N ALA A 88 -5.87 7.38 -10.67
CA ALA A 88 -7.25 7.85 -10.63
C ALA A 88 -7.45 9.07 -9.71
N GLY A 89 -8.68 9.59 -9.69
CA GLY A 89 -9.06 10.71 -8.83
C GLY A 89 -8.54 12.07 -9.31
N VAL A 90 -8.69 13.10 -8.48
CA VAL A 90 -8.25 14.47 -8.80
C VAL A 90 -6.74 14.56 -9.09
N PRO A 91 -5.86 13.85 -8.35
CA PRO A 91 -4.43 13.86 -8.64
C PRO A 91 -4.07 13.35 -10.04
N PHE A 92 -4.84 12.39 -10.60
CA PHE A 92 -4.62 11.87 -11.95
C PHE A 92 -4.60 12.98 -13.01
N TYR A 93 -5.50 13.96 -12.94
CA TYR A 93 -5.55 15.03 -13.96
C TYR A 93 -4.28 15.89 -13.99
N LYS A 94 -3.69 16.14 -12.82
CA LYS A 94 -2.37 16.81 -12.71
C LYS A 94 -1.27 15.97 -13.33
N ASP A 95 -1.23 14.69 -12.99
CA ASP A 95 -0.18 13.77 -13.43
C ASP A 95 -0.33 13.45 -14.91
N PHE A 96 -1.55 13.42 -15.43
CA PHE A 96 -1.81 13.34 -16.88
C PHE A 96 -1.10 14.45 -17.66
N MET A 97 -1.17 15.70 -17.20
CA MET A 97 -0.48 16.82 -17.86
C MET A 97 1.04 16.61 -17.87
N THR A 98 1.59 16.11 -16.77
CA THR A 98 3.02 15.81 -16.65
C THR A 98 3.45 14.72 -17.65
N VAL A 99 2.71 13.61 -17.69
CA VAL A 99 3.00 12.50 -18.61
C VAL A 99 2.84 12.93 -20.07
N MET A 100 1.80 13.69 -20.41
CA MET A 100 1.63 14.21 -21.78
C MET A 100 2.78 15.14 -22.19
N MET A 101 3.24 16.00 -21.30
CA MET A 101 4.40 16.85 -21.55
C MET A 101 5.66 16.01 -21.80
N LEU A 102 5.93 14.99 -21.00
CA LEU A 102 7.07 14.08 -21.18
C LEU A 102 7.02 13.40 -22.55
N LYS A 103 5.85 12.89 -22.95
CA LYS A 103 5.64 12.28 -24.27
C LYS A 103 5.86 13.28 -25.42
N MET A 104 5.32 14.50 -25.31
CA MET A 104 5.56 15.54 -26.31
C MET A 104 7.03 15.95 -26.41
N MET A 105 7.82 15.75 -25.36
CA MET A 105 9.27 15.94 -25.36
C MET A 105 10.03 14.71 -25.88
N GLY A 106 9.34 13.67 -26.34
CA GLY A 106 9.94 12.45 -26.90
C GLY A 106 10.60 11.53 -25.86
N GLN A 107 10.19 11.64 -24.58
CA GLN A 107 10.81 10.84 -23.53
C GLN A 107 10.23 9.43 -23.47
N LYS A 108 11.11 8.42 -23.27
CA LYS A 108 10.69 7.08 -22.83
C LYS A 108 10.22 7.16 -21.39
N VAL A 109 9.03 6.65 -21.10
CA VAL A 109 8.41 6.76 -19.77
C VAL A 109 8.09 5.38 -19.20
N VAL A 110 8.57 5.13 -17.99
CA VAL A 110 8.14 4.03 -17.14
C VAL A 110 7.32 4.61 -16.00
N MET A 111 6.07 4.17 -15.86
CA MET A 111 5.18 4.58 -14.78
C MET A 111 5.14 3.49 -13.70
N HIS A 112 5.24 3.86 -12.43
CA HIS A 112 5.07 2.94 -11.31
C HIS A 112 3.85 3.35 -10.48
N PHE A 113 2.80 2.53 -10.49
CA PHE A 113 1.58 2.81 -9.76
C PHE A 113 1.62 2.23 -8.35
N HIS A 114 1.41 3.11 -7.36
CA HIS A 114 1.23 2.76 -5.95
C HIS A 114 -0.24 2.82 -5.50
N ASN A 115 -1.16 3.02 -6.44
CA ASN A 115 -2.60 3.03 -6.22
C ASN A 115 -3.33 2.36 -7.38
N LYS A 116 -4.62 2.11 -7.22
CA LYS A 116 -5.52 1.57 -8.26
C LYS A 116 -6.74 2.46 -8.43
N GLY A 117 -7.54 2.20 -9.45
CA GLY A 117 -8.82 2.88 -9.68
C GLY A 117 -9.10 3.27 -11.12
N VAL A 118 -8.29 2.83 -12.08
CA VAL A 118 -8.52 3.02 -13.52
C VAL A 118 -9.83 2.35 -13.92
N GLU A 119 -10.05 1.11 -13.50
CA GLU A 119 -11.26 0.34 -13.79
C GLU A 119 -12.54 1.07 -13.36
N THR A 120 -12.53 1.72 -12.19
CA THR A 120 -13.70 2.44 -11.66
C THR A 120 -14.08 3.68 -12.45
N ARG A 121 -13.22 4.15 -13.36
CA ARG A 121 -13.38 5.39 -14.11
C ARG A 121 -13.37 5.20 -15.62
N GLN A 122 -13.04 4.01 -16.09
CA GLN A 122 -12.87 3.71 -17.52
C GLN A 122 -14.14 3.90 -18.38
N ASP A 123 -15.31 3.92 -17.76
CA ASP A 123 -16.60 4.12 -18.45
C ASP A 123 -16.99 5.59 -18.60
N LYS A 124 -16.28 6.50 -17.91
CA LYS A 124 -16.45 7.94 -18.08
C LYS A 124 -15.73 8.37 -19.36
N TRP A 125 -16.45 8.97 -20.31
CA TRP A 125 -15.92 9.28 -21.65
C TRP A 125 -14.61 10.10 -21.62
N LEU A 126 -14.52 11.11 -20.73
CA LEU A 126 -13.33 11.95 -20.61
C LEU A 126 -12.15 11.16 -20.04
N ASP A 127 -12.38 10.42 -18.95
CA ASP A 127 -11.32 9.60 -18.32
C ASP A 127 -10.84 8.51 -19.29
N ASN A 128 -11.77 7.84 -20.01
CA ASN A 128 -11.43 6.86 -21.03
C ASN A 128 -10.58 7.47 -22.17
N TRP A 129 -10.95 8.67 -22.66
CA TRP A 129 -10.18 9.39 -23.66
C TRP A 129 -8.77 9.75 -23.16
N MET A 130 -8.67 10.19 -21.89
CA MET A 130 -7.39 10.49 -21.26
C MET A 130 -6.55 9.22 -21.05
N TYR A 131 -7.14 8.14 -20.54
CA TYR A 131 -6.41 6.88 -20.32
C TYR A 131 -5.84 6.29 -21.62
N LYS A 132 -6.57 6.33 -22.73
CA LYS A 132 -6.05 5.90 -24.02
C LYS A 132 -4.78 6.64 -24.45
N ARG A 133 -4.62 7.91 -24.04
CA ARG A 133 -3.43 8.71 -24.33
C ARG A 133 -2.35 8.52 -23.28
N TYR A 134 -2.78 8.40 -22.04
CA TYR A 134 -1.91 8.27 -20.89
C TYR A 134 -1.07 6.98 -20.96
N PHE A 135 -1.72 5.88 -21.28
CA PHE A 135 -1.09 4.57 -21.35
C PHE A 135 -0.46 4.22 -22.71
N LYS A 136 -0.68 5.04 -23.72
CA LYS A 136 -0.07 4.79 -25.04
C LYS A 136 1.45 4.90 -24.95
N ASP A 137 2.18 3.91 -25.51
CA ASP A 137 3.64 3.90 -25.63
C ASP A 137 4.39 4.15 -24.29
N VAL A 138 3.92 3.52 -23.21
CA VAL A 138 4.57 3.54 -21.89
C VAL A 138 4.78 2.12 -21.37
N LYS A 139 5.77 1.96 -20.53
CA LYS A 139 5.91 0.76 -19.71
C LYS A 139 5.34 1.03 -18.32
N LEU A 140 4.73 0.01 -17.72
CA LEU A 140 4.04 0.13 -16.45
C LEU A 140 4.61 -0.84 -15.41
N ILE A 141 4.85 -0.36 -14.21
CA ILE A 141 5.18 -1.18 -13.05
C ILE A 141 3.96 -1.19 -12.13
N LEU A 142 3.50 -2.38 -11.76
CA LEU A 142 2.43 -2.62 -10.80
C LEU A 142 2.99 -3.31 -9.56
N LEU A 143 2.32 -3.15 -8.42
CA LEU A 143 2.76 -3.73 -7.16
C LEU A 143 2.45 -5.23 -7.04
N ALA A 144 1.47 -5.73 -7.81
CA ALA A 144 1.10 -7.13 -7.87
C ALA A 144 0.53 -7.47 -9.25
N ASP A 145 0.63 -8.73 -9.66
CA ASP A 145 0.08 -9.21 -10.93
C ASP A 145 -1.44 -9.03 -11.03
N ALA A 146 -2.14 -9.27 -9.93
CA ALA A 146 -3.59 -9.08 -9.85
C ALA A 146 -4.04 -7.65 -10.21
N LEU A 147 -3.21 -6.63 -9.96
CA LEU A 147 -3.51 -5.24 -10.31
C LEU A 147 -3.51 -4.96 -11.82
N TYR A 148 -3.09 -5.91 -12.64
CA TYR A 148 -3.21 -5.81 -14.09
C TYR A 148 -4.67 -5.68 -14.54
N GLU A 149 -5.60 -6.31 -13.83
CA GLU A 149 -7.03 -6.21 -14.09
C GLU A 149 -7.53 -4.75 -14.13
N ASP A 150 -6.98 -3.88 -13.27
CA ASP A 150 -7.33 -2.44 -13.20
C ASP A 150 -6.96 -1.67 -14.48
N VAL A 151 -5.96 -2.13 -15.23
CA VAL A 151 -5.37 -1.40 -16.37
C VAL A 151 -5.43 -2.14 -17.71
N LYS A 152 -5.82 -3.41 -17.73
CA LYS A 152 -5.78 -4.32 -18.91
C LYS A 152 -6.47 -3.78 -20.17
N LYS A 153 -7.45 -2.89 -20.01
CA LYS A 153 -8.14 -2.22 -21.14
C LYS A 153 -7.21 -1.31 -21.95
N TYR A 154 -6.12 -0.82 -21.35
CA TYR A 154 -5.27 0.22 -21.91
C TYR A 154 -3.82 -0.19 -22.11
N VAL A 155 -3.33 -1.19 -21.39
CA VAL A 155 -1.94 -1.63 -21.39
C VAL A 155 -1.86 -3.10 -21.73
N LYS A 156 -0.97 -3.48 -22.65
CA LYS A 156 -0.72 -4.89 -22.96
C LYS A 156 0.08 -5.53 -21.82
N ARG A 157 -0.12 -6.83 -21.59
CA ARG A 157 0.59 -7.55 -20.52
C ARG A 157 2.13 -7.53 -20.70
N GLU A 158 2.61 -7.54 -21.93
CA GLU A 158 4.03 -7.46 -22.29
C GLU A 158 4.71 -6.12 -21.93
N ASP A 159 3.90 -5.07 -21.69
CA ASP A 159 4.36 -3.74 -21.28
C ASP A 159 4.29 -3.53 -19.75
N VAL A 160 3.91 -4.58 -19.00
CA VAL A 160 3.69 -4.52 -17.54
C VAL A 160 4.74 -5.36 -16.81
N PHE A 161 5.41 -4.72 -15.87
CA PHE A 161 6.32 -5.34 -14.90
C PHE A 161 5.67 -5.37 -13.51
N VAL A 162 6.11 -6.30 -12.67
CA VAL A 162 5.65 -6.39 -11.27
C VAL A 162 6.83 -6.07 -10.35
N CYS A 163 6.66 -5.06 -9.50
CA CYS A 163 7.60 -4.70 -8.45
C CYS A 163 6.80 -4.34 -7.19
N PRO A 164 6.62 -5.29 -6.25
CA PRO A 164 5.93 -5.06 -4.99
C PRO A 164 6.59 -3.96 -4.15
N ASN A 165 5.80 -3.34 -3.25
CA ASN A 165 6.37 -2.54 -2.18
C ASN A 165 7.29 -3.39 -1.31
N ALA A 166 8.25 -2.72 -0.66
CA ALA A 166 9.17 -3.34 0.28
C ALA A 166 9.37 -2.44 1.49
N ILE A 167 9.88 -3.01 2.57
CA ILE A 167 10.25 -2.31 3.79
C ILE A 167 11.65 -2.72 4.26
N PRO A 168 12.32 -1.88 5.06
CA PRO A 168 13.57 -2.26 5.71
C PRO A 168 13.36 -3.49 6.59
N ALA A 169 14.26 -4.47 6.48
CA ALA A 169 14.25 -5.61 7.38
C ALA A 169 14.74 -5.20 8.77
N ILE A 170 14.02 -5.62 9.82
CA ILE A 170 14.41 -5.42 11.23
C ILE A 170 15.07 -6.70 11.73
N SER A 171 16.32 -6.58 12.13
CA SER A 171 17.16 -7.73 12.55
C SER A 171 16.64 -8.46 13.80
N ASN A 172 15.93 -7.77 14.69
CA ASN A 172 15.45 -8.26 15.97
C ASN A 172 13.92 -8.22 16.08
N ALA A 173 13.19 -8.47 15.00
CA ALA A 173 11.75 -8.70 15.10
C ALA A 173 11.55 -9.99 15.91
N ASN A 174 11.30 -9.84 17.22
CA ASN A 174 11.12 -10.96 18.14
C ASN A 174 9.90 -11.77 17.67
N GLN A 175 10.13 -13.05 17.49
CA GLN A 175 9.05 -14.01 17.27
C GLN A 175 8.16 -14.02 18.52
N VAL A 176 6.87 -14.15 18.31
CA VAL A 176 5.88 -14.38 19.37
C VAL A 176 6.40 -15.52 20.25
N THR A 177 6.69 -15.24 21.51
CA THR A 177 7.02 -16.28 22.48
C THR A 177 5.76 -17.08 22.76
N GLU A 178 5.85 -18.42 22.66
CA GLU A 178 4.79 -19.33 23.07
C GLU A 178 4.52 -19.18 24.59
N ASN A 179 3.72 -18.21 24.97
CA ASN A 179 3.23 -18.11 26.33
C ASN A 179 1.76 -18.53 26.31
N SER A 180 1.48 -19.75 26.72
CA SER A 180 0.17 -20.39 26.65
C SER A 180 -0.92 -19.71 27.50
N ASP A 181 -0.54 -18.83 28.42
CA ASP A 181 -1.43 -18.28 29.46
C ASP A 181 -1.74 -16.77 29.28
N HIS A 182 -1.29 -16.12 28.20
CA HIS A 182 -1.63 -14.72 27.97
C HIS A 182 -2.96 -14.55 27.24
N VAL A 183 -3.62 -13.42 27.47
CA VAL A 183 -4.81 -13.01 26.70
C VAL A 183 -4.34 -12.65 25.29
N PRO A 184 -4.85 -13.31 24.22
CA PRO A 184 -4.40 -13.04 22.87
C PRO A 184 -4.67 -11.61 22.40
N HIS A 185 -3.72 -11.00 21.69
CA HIS A 185 -3.81 -9.68 21.11
C HIS A 185 -4.12 -9.73 19.61
N ILE A 186 -5.16 -9.01 19.20
CA ILE A 186 -5.55 -8.87 17.78
C ILE A 186 -5.23 -7.45 17.34
N LEU A 187 -4.31 -7.30 16.40
CA LEU A 187 -3.82 -5.98 15.97
C LEU A 187 -4.57 -5.48 14.74
N TRP A 188 -5.16 -4.28 14.88
CA TRP A 188 -5.55 -3.40 13.80
C TRP A 188 -4.52 -2.27 13.69
N LEU A 189 -3.79 -2.18 12.57
CA LEU A 189 -2.80 -1.12 12.36
C LEU A 189 -3.01 -0.47 10.99
N THR A 190 -3.97 0.44 10.95
CA THR A 190 -4.28 1.35 9.83
C THR A 190 -5.19 2.46 10.33
N ASN A 191 -5.40 3.50 9.54
CA ASN A 191 -6.34 4.55 9.89
C ASN A 191 -7.75 3.99 10.19
N ILE A 192 -8.42 4.55 11.18
CA ILE A 192 -9.78 4.18 11.55
C ILE A 192 -10.75 4.81 10.53
N MET A 193 -11.19 4.00 9.58
CA MET A 193 -12.07 4.45 8.48
C MET A 193 -12.99 3.31 8.04
N LYS A 194 -14.20 3.69 7.57
CA LYS A 194 -15.20 2.73 7.08
C LYS A 194 -14.69 1.90 5.91
N THR A 195 -13.94 2.54 5.01
CA THR A 195 -13.33 1.86 3.85
C THR A 195 -12.23 0.86 4.19
N LYS A 196 -11.75 0.87 5.43
CA LYS A 196 -10.85 -0.18 5.97
C LYS A 196 -11.61 -1.32 6.65
N GLY A 197 -12.95 -1.30 6.66
CA GLY A 197 -13.77 -2.38 7.20
C GLY A 197 -13.91 -2.34 8.72
N ILE A 198 -13.81 -1.15 9.32
CA ILE A 198 -13.86 -1.01 10.79
C ILE A 198 -15.17 -1.53 11.39
N MET A 199 -16.32 -1.29 10.72
CA MET A 199 -17.62 -1.69 11.24
C MET A 199 -17.80 -3.21 11.20
N GLU A 200 -17.37 -3.85 10.12
CA GLU A 200 -17.37 -5.30 9.97
C GLU A 200 -16.41 -5.96 10.97
N TYR A 201 -15.27 -5.33 11.22
CA TYR A 201 -14.31 -5.82 12.20
C TYR A 201 -14.86 -5.71 13.64
N LEU A 202 -15.47 -4.58 14.03
CA LEU A 202 -16.12 -4.44 15.33
C LEU A 202 -17.24 -5.47 15.50
N SER A 203 -18.04 -5.71 14.45
CA SER A 203 -19.08 -6.75 14.47
C SER A 203 -18.46 -8.15 14.65
N ALA A 204 -17.33 -8.42 14.03
CA ALA A 204 -16.61 -9.69 14.20
C ALA A 204 -16.06 -9.86 15.63
N LEU A 205 -15.52 -8.80 16.23
CA LEU A 205 -15.06 -8.82 17.63
C LEU A 205 -16.25 -9.08 18.59
N LYS A 206 -17.42 -8.49 18.31
CA LYS A 206 -18.64 -8.78 19.08
C LYS A 206 -19.05 -10.24 18.99
N ILE A 207 -18.98 -10.85 17.83
CA ILE A 207 -19.25 -12.28 17.65
C ILE A 207 -18.28 -13.14 18.47
N LEU A 208 -16.99 -12.77 18.54
CA LEU A 208 -16.00 -13.47 19.37
C LEU A 208 -16.30 -13.33 20.87
N GLU A 209 -16.63 -12.13 21.31
CA GLU A 209 -16.99 -11.84 22.69
C GLU A 209 -18.26 -12.61 23.12
N ASP A 210 -19.31 -12.64 22.27
CA ASP A 210 -20.54 -13.40 22.50
C ASP A 210 -20.30 -14.93 22.57
N LYS A 211 -19.25 -15.42 21.91
CA LYS A 211 -18.79 -16.82 22.03
C LYS A 211 -17.94 -17.06 23.30
N GLY A 212 -17.72 -16.03 24.12
CA GLY A 212 -16.93 -16.12 25.36
C GLY A 212 -15.41 -16.21 25.15
N MET A 213 -14.92 -15.84 23.94
CA MET A 213 -13.49 -15.79 23.67
C MET A 213 -12.86 -14.60 24.41
N LYS A 214 -11.80 -14.85 25.17
CA LYS A 214 -11.00 -13.78 25.78
C LYS A 214 -9.94 -13.29 24.79
N PHE A 215 -9.91 -12.00 24.55
CA PHE A 215 -8.92 -11.34 23.68
C PHE A 215 -8.77 -9.87 24.06
N GLN A 216 -7.70 -9.25 23.58
CA GLN A 216 -7.50 -7.80 23.52
C GLN A 216 -7.37 -7.36 22.06
N ALA A 217 -8.16 -6.40 21.61
CA ALA A 217 -8.06 -5.82 20.29
C ALA A 217 -7.41 -4.44 20.38
N ASP A 218 -6.26 -4.29 19.73
CA ASP A 218 -5.44 -3.09 19.74
C ASP A 218 -5.64 -2.30 18.44
N PHE A 219 -6.15 -1.07 18.57
CA PHE A 219 -6.40 -0.18 17.44
C PHE A 219 -5.32 0.90 17.35
N VAL A 220 -4.46 0.81 16.34
CA VAL A 220 -3.36 1.73 16.09
C VAL A 220 -3.55 2.43 14.74
N GLY A 221 -3.73 3.75 14.75
CA GLY A 221 -3.93 4.54 13.54
C GLY A 221 -4.68 5.84 13.78
N GLY A 222 -4.70 6.71 12.79
CA GLY A 222 -5.38 8.00 12.87
C GLY A 222 -6.89 7.87 12.66
N LEU A 223 -7.66 8.65 13.41
CA LEU A 223 -9.07 8.91 13.11
C LEU A 223 -9.20 9.76 11.85
N THR A 224 -10.30 9.59 11.13
CA THR A 224 -10.52 10.26 9.84
C THR A 224 -11.89 10.93 9.79
N LYS A 225 -12.18 11.62 8.66
CA LYS A 225 -13.51 12.17 8.41
C LYS A 225 -14.59 11.09 8.20
N GLU A 226 -14.19 9.84 7.91
CA GLU A 226 -15.13 8.71 7.75
C GLU A 226 -15.54 8.10 9.10
N MET A 227 -14.70 8.29 10.15
CA MET A 227 -14.92 7.81 11.50
C MET A 227 -14.23 8.77 12.47
N SER A 228 -15.02 9.58 13.17
CA SER A 228 -14.56 10.45 14.26
C SER A 228 -14.30 9.64 15.54
N GLY A 229 -13.63 10.26 16.53
CA GLY A 229 -13.43 9.64 17.85
C GLY A 229 -14.75 9.31 18.53
N ASP A 230 -15.68 10.28 18.57
CA ASP A 230 -16.99 10.10 19.19
C ASP A 230 -17.81 8.99 18.52
N GLU A 231 -17.73 8.86 17.17
CA GLU A 231 -18.39 7.77 16.44
C GLU A 231 -17.76 6.41 16.76
N PHE A 232 -16.42 6.35 16.87
CA PHE A 232 -15.70 5.11 17.20
C PHE A 232 -15.99 4.67 18.64
N ASP A 233 -15.90 5.58 19.61
CA ASP A 233 -16.18 5.30 21.01
C ASP A 233 -17.65 4.90 21.23
N SER A 234 -18.58 5.56 20.52
CA SER A 234 -19.99 5.19 20.53
C SER A 234 -20.20 3.79 19.96
N ALA A 235 -19.53 3.42 18.88
CA ALA A 235 -19.63 2.09 18.29
C ALA A 235 -19.13 0.99 19.25
N LEU A 236 -17.99 1.22 19.93
CA LEU A 236 -17.47 0.31 20.94
C LEU A 236 -18.46 0.13 22.09
N SER A 237 -19.01 1.23 22.60
CA SER A 237 -19.94 1.23 23.73
C SER A 237 -21.27 0.54 23.38
N MET A 238 -21.83 0.80 22.20
CA MET A 238 -23.06 0.17 21.72
C MET A 238 -22.91 -1.34 21.52
N MET A 239 -21.71 -1.81 21.17
CA MET A 239 -21.40 -3.24 20.99
C MET A 239 -20.90 -3.91 22.28
N GLY A 240 -20.68 -3.15 23.37
CA GLY A 240 -20.18 -3.69 24.65
C GLY A 240 -18.71 -4.10 24.60
N LEU A 241 -17.90 -3.50 23.72
CA LEU A 241 -16.51 -3.90 23.47
C LEU A 241 -15.46 -3.07 24.24
N ASN A 242 -15.89 -2.16 25.14
CA ASN A 242 -14.97 -1.24 25.83
C ASN A 242 -13.90 -1.95 26.68
N GLU A 243 -14.19 -3.14 27.21
CA GLU A 243 -13.27 -3.87 28.09
C GLU A 243 -12.18 -4.65 27.31
N CYS A 244 -12.45 -5.00 26.05
CA CYS A 244 -11.55 -5.81 25.22
C CYS A 244 -10.95 -5.06 24.01
N CYS A 245 -11.26 -3.77 23.85
CA CYS A 245 -10.76 -2.95 22.74
C CYS A 245 -10.09 -1.69 23.27
N THR A 246 -8.87 -1.39 22.79
CA THR A 246 -8.13 -0.19 23.17
C THR A 246 -7.66 0.58 21.95
N TYR A 247 -7.94 1.89 21.92
CA TYR A 247 -7.46 2.81 20.89
C TYR A 247 -6.21 3.55 21.35
N TYR A 248 -5.13 3.42 20.61
CA TYR A 248 -3.81 3.99 20.94
C TYR A 248 -3.44 5.21 20.10
N GLY A 249 -4.27 5.59 19.12
CA GLY A 249 -3.92 6.65 18.19
C GLY A 249 -2.82 6.25 17.20
N PRO A 250 -2.34 7.20 16.36
CA PRO A 250 -1.28 6.91 15.40
C PRO A 250 0.07 6.70 16.11
N LYS A 251 0.81 5.67 15.69
CA LYS A 251 2.16 5.34 16.19
C LYS A 251 3.13 5.21 15.01
N TYR A 252 4.40 5.52 15.27
CA TYR A 252 5.46 5.53 14.26
C TYR A 252 6.75 4.93 14.84
N GLY A 253 7.64 4.45 13.97
CA GLY A 253 8.95 3.90 14.39
C GLY A 253 8.82 2.77 15.40
N ASP A 254 9.67 2.76 16.41
CA ASP A 254 9.76 1.70 17.42
C ASP A 254 8.48 1.57 18.26
N ASP A 255 7.79 2.68 18.55
CA ASP A 255 6.50 2.66 19.25
C ASP A 255 5.46 1.83 18.48
N LYS A 256 5.46 1.91 17.13
CA LYS A 256 4.60 1.10 16.27
C LYS A 256 4.99 -0.38 16.31
N TYR A 257 6.28 -0.67 16.29
CA TYR A 257 6.79 -2.03 16.25
C TYR A 257 6.51 -2.82 17.53
N SER A 258 6.36 -2.13 18.68
CA SER A 258 5.96 -2.79 19.92
C SER A 258 4.59 -3.48 19.83
N PHE A 259 3.64 -2.92 19.07
CA PHE A 259 2.33 -3.54 18.85
C PHE A 259 2.42 -4.80 18.01
N PHE A 260 3.25 -4.81 16.98
CA PHE A 260 3.48 -6.04 16.20
C PHE A 260 4.14 -7.13 17.03
N SER A 261 5.06 -6.76 17.94
CA SER A 261 5.74 -7.74 18.81
C SER A 261 4.85 -8.38 19.87
N GLN A 262 3.75 -7.70 20.24
CA GLN A 262 2.80 -8.17 21.26
C GLN A 262 1.58 -8.88 20.65
N ALA A 263 1.34 -8.69 19.36
CA ALA A 263 0.17 -9.24 18.68
C ALA A 263 0.29 -10.73 18.39
N ASP A 264 -0.85 -11.42 18.37
CA ASP A 264 -1.00 -12.81 17.94
C ASP A 264 -1.54 -12.94 16.53
N VAL A 265 -2.35 -11.97 16.08
CA VAL A 265 -2.99 -11.95 14.76
C VAL A 265 -3.06 -10.51 14.26
N PHE A 266 -2.73 -10.30 12.99
CA PHE A 266 -2.95 -9.03 12.30
C PHE A 266 -4.21 -9.09 11.43
N VAL A 267 -5.08 -8.06 11.51
CA VAL A 267 -6.36 -8.05 10.78
C VAL A 267 -6.49 -6.79 9.93
N LEU A 268 -6.79 -6.96 8.62
CA LEU A 268 -6.99 -5.87 7.66
C LEU A 268 -8.17 -6.18 6.72
N PRO A 269 -9.43 -6.02 7.15
CA PRO A 269 -10.62 -6.35 6.36
C PRO A 269 -11.07 -5.21 5.45
N SER A 270 -10.12 -4.63 4.71
CA SER A 270 -10.34 -3.45 3.88
C SER A 270 -11.28 -3.74 2.71
N TYR A 271 -12.07 -2.73 2.29
CA TYR A 271 -12.87 -2.81 1.06
C TYR A 271 -12.03 -2.69 -0.21
N THR A 272 -10.87 -2.05 -0.09
CA THR A 272 -9.97 -1.81 -1.22
C THR A 272 -8.55 -1.56 -0.74
N GLU A 273 -7.59 -2.20 -1.39
CA GLU A 273 -6.15 -1.99 -1.21
C GLU A 273 -5.46 -2.00 -2.58
N ALA A 274 -4.31 -1.38 -2.66
CA ALA A 274 -3.39 -1.63 -3.77
C ALA A 274 -2.35 -2.68 -3.35
N PHE A 275 -1.58 -2.38 -2.29
CA PHE A 275 -0.57 -3.26 -1.72
C PHE A 275 -0.19 -2.72 -0.33
N PRO A 276 -0.86 -3.17 0.73
CA PRO A 276 -0.77 -2.56 2.07
C PRO A 276 0.54 -2.90 2.79
N VAL A 277 1.37 -1.90 3.00
CA VAL A 277 2.66 -2.03 3.71
C VAL A 277 2.51 -2.62 5.12
N SER A 278 1.38 -2.42 5.79
CA SER A 278 1.12 -2.97 7.12
C SER A 278 1.06 -4.51 7.15
N ILE A 279 0.70 -5.15 6.03
CA ILE A 279 0.80 -6.61 5.90
C ILE A 279 2.27 -7.05 5.89
N LEU A 280 3.14 -6.34 5.15
CA LEU A 280 4.57 -6.62 5.14
C LEU A 280 5.18 -6.46 6.54
N GLU A 281 4.74 -5.43 7.27
CA GLU A 281 5.15 -5.20 8.66
C GLU A 281 4.70 -6.36 9.56
N ALA A 282 3.45 -6.82 9.44
CA ALA A 282 2.95 -7.98 10.19
C ALA A 282 3.74 -9.27 9.87
N MET A 283 3.99 -9.53 8.59
CA MET A 283 4.79 -10.67 8.14
C MET A 283 6.23 -10.61 8.69
N GLN A 284 6.82 -9.42 8.75
CA GLN A 284 8.16 -9.22 9.32
C GLN A 284 8.23 -9.63 10.79
N PHE A 285 7.14 -9.50 11.55
CA PHE A 285 7.01 -9.93 12.94
C PHE A 285 6.43 -11.34 13.09
N ALA A 286 6.39 -12.12 12.00
CA ALA A 286 5.85 -13.47 11.97
C ALA A 286 4.40 -13.57 12.49
N LEU A 287 3.56 -12.57 12.19
CA LEU A 287 2.13 -12.61 12.51
C LEU A 287 1.34 -13.25 11.37
N PRO A 288 0.44 -14.17 11.66
CA PRO A 288 -0.56 -14.60 10.67
C PRO A 288 -1.51 -13.44 10.36
N VAL A 289 -1.90 -13.33 9.09
CA VAL A 289 -2.69 -12.22 8.58
C VAL A 289 -4.10 -12.68 8.25
N VAL A 290 -5.13 -11.93 8.70
CA VAL A 290 -6.51 -12.06 8.20
C VAL A 290 -6.83 -10.80 7.41
N ALA A 291 -6.95 -10.90 6.09
CA ALA A 291 -7.14 -9.74 5.23
C ALA A 291 -8.13 -9.99 4.11
N SER A 292 -8.77 -8.93 3.62
CA SER A 292 -9.65 -9.01 2.44
C SER A 292 -8.86 -9.33 1.18
N ASN A 293 -9.40 -10.22 0.35
CA ASN A 293 -8.82 -10.55 -0.96
C ASN A 293 -9.15 -9.45 -1.98
N VAL A 294 -8.53 -8.29 -1.83
CA VAL A 294 -8.75 -7.10 -2.68
C VAL A 294 -7.43 -6.54 -3.22
N GLY A 295 -7.45 -6.14 -4.48
CA GLY A 295 -6.27 -5.56 -5.13
C GLY A 295 -5.08 -6.50 -5.14
N GLY A 296 -3.95 -6.07 -4.56
CA GLY A 296 -2.70 -6.82 -4.53
C GLY A 296 -2.48 -7.68 -3.28
N VAL A 297 -3.46 -7.75 -2.35
CA VAL A 297 -3.31 -8.47 -1.07
C VAL A 297 -2.99 -9.95 -1.26
N SER A 298 -3.53 -10.60 -2.30
CA SER A 298 -3.21 -12.01 -2.61
C SER A 298 -1.77 -12.27 -3.06
N ALA A 299 -1.00 -11.24 -3.37
CA ALA A 299 0.44 -11.39 -3.58
C ALA A 299 1.22 -11.43 -2.25
N GLU A 300 0.69 -10.83 -1.20
CA GLU A 300 1.26 -10.82 0.15
C GLU A 300 0.80 -12.02 0.96
N VAL A 301 -0.51 -12.27 0.98
CA VAL A 301 -1.16 -13.33 1.76
C VAL A 301 -1.55 -14.48 0.85
N GLU A 302 -1.02 -15.66 1.14
CA GLU A 302 -1.40 -16.94 0.53
C GLU A 302 -2.37 -17.65 1.47
N ASP A 303 -3.64 -17.83 1.01
CA ASP A 303 -4.73 -18.34 1.83
C ASP A 303 -4.43 -19.73 2.39
N GLY A 304 -4.51 -19.87 3.71
CA GLY A 304 -4.22 -21.12 4.43
C GLY A 304 -2.72 -21.38 4.66
N VAL A 305 -1.79 -20.55 4.15
CA VAL A 305 -0.34 -20.73 4.28
C VAL A 305 0.28 -19.74 5.26
N ASN A 306 0.15 -18.43 4.99
CA ASN A 306 0.69 -17.38 5.88
C ASN A 306 -0.40 -16.47 6.45
N GLY A 307 -1.67 -16.84 6.25
CA GLY A 307 -2.84 -16.13 6.73
C GLY A 307 -4.11 -16.61 6.05
N PHE A 308 -5.17 -15.83 6.19
CA PHE A 308 -6.46 -16.10 5.54
C PHE A 308 -6.91 -14.90 4.70
N LEU A 309 -7.44 -15.21 3.52
CA LEU A 309 -8.06 -14.24 2.62
C LEU A 309 -9.59 -14.30 2.76
N LEU A 310 -10.21 -13.15 3.03
CA LEU A 310 -11.67 -12.97 3.12
C LEU A 310 -12.26 -12.69 1.73
N GLY A 311 -13.46 -13.23 1.46
CA GLY A 311 -14.19 -12.94 0.21
C GLY A 311 -13.87 -13.84 -0.96
N GLY A 312 -13.29 -15.03 -0.70
CA GLY A 312 -13.10 -16.07 -1.69
C GLY A 312 -11.78 -16.04 -2.46
N LYS A 313 -11.66 -16.94 -3.46
CA LYS A 313 -10.38 -17.24 -4.13
C LYS A 313 -9.89 -16.21 -5.13
N GLN A 314 -10.77 -15.39 -5.68
CA GLN A 314 -10.38 -14.39 -6.70
C GLN A 314 -10.32 -13.01 -6.08
N PRO A 315 -9.25 -12.22 -6.33
CA PRO A 315 -9.14 -10.89 -5.81
C PRO A 315 -10.21 -9.96 -6.40
N VAL A 316 -10.84 -9.16 -5.54
CA VAL A 316 -11.83 -8.17 -5.96
C VAL A 316 -11.13 -6.84 -6.26
N MET A 317 -11.27 -6.36 -7.49
CA MET A 317 -10.68 -5.08 -7.93
C MET A 317 -11.57 -3.88 -7.62
N LEU A 318 -12.88 -4.04 -7.74
CA LEU A 318 -13.85 -2.98 -7.50
C LEU A 318 -14.02 -2.67 -6.02
N ASN A 319 -14.32 -1.41 -5.69
CA ASN A 319 -14.55 -0.94 -4.32
C ASN A 319 -15.94 -1.35 -3.76
N THR A 320 -16.55 -2.37 -4.33
CA THR A 320 -17.87 -2.90 -3.94
C THR A 320 -17.78 -4.01 -2.89
N PHE A 321 -16.57 -4.55 -2.68
CA PHE A 321 -16.36 -5.60 -1.68
C PHE A 321 -16.68 -5.10 -0.28
N ARG A 322 -17.34 -5.96 0.48
CA ARG A 322 -17.57 -5.81 1.92
C ARG A 322 -17.27 -7.13 2.59
N PRO A 323 -16.30 -7.18 3.51
CA PRO A 323 -16.00 -8.41 4.23
C PRO A 323 -17.18 -8.81 5.13
N ASP A 324 -17.40 -10.10 5.27
CA ASP A 324 -18.42 -10.65 6.17
C ASP A 324 -17.88 -10.74 7.60
N ALA A 325 -18.62 -10.20 8.58
CA ALA A 325 -18.19 -10.20 9.96
C ALA A 325 -18.07 -11.60 10.58
N HIS A 326 -18.93 -12.55 10.16
CA HIS A 326 -18.84 -13.95 10.60
C HIS A 326 -17.58 -14.61 10.03
N GLU A 327 -17.27 -14.38 8.74
CA GLU A 327 -16.04 -14.89 8.12
C GLU A 327 -14.80 -14.36 8.85
N ILE A 328 -14.75 -13.05 9.16
CA ILE A 328 -13.66 -12.45 9.94
C ILE A 328 -13.53 -13.14 11.30
N ALA A 329 -14.64 -13.24 12.03
CA ALA A 329 -14.67 -13.85 13.37
C ALA A 329 -14.23 -15.32 13.36
N ASP A 330 -14.66 -16.10 12.38
CA ASP A 330 -14.32 -17.52 12.27
C ASP A 330 -12.82 -17.71 11.97
N LYS A 331 -12.21 -16.87 11.11
CA LYS A 331 -10.77 -16.93 10.84
C LYS A 331 -9.94 -16.52 12.05
N ILE A 332 -10.35 -15.46 12.76
CA ILE A 332 -9.68 -15.05 14.01
C ILE A 332 -9.82 -16.16 15.06
N LEU A 333 -11.04 -16.68 15.29
CA LEU A 333 -11.29 -17.75 16.27
C LEU A 333 -10.41 -18.99 15.97
N LEU A 334 -10.30 -19.39 14.71
CA LEU A 334 -9.46 -20.51 14.30
C LEU A 334 -7.99 -20.29 14.66
N LEU A 335 -7.47 -19.07 14.45
CA LEU A 335 -6.10 -18.72 14.81
C LEU A 335 -5.91 -18.64 16.33
N LEU A 336 -6.82 -18.00 17.06
CA LEU A 336 -6.71 -17.86 18.51
C LEU A 336 -6.82 -19.22 19.24
N SER A 337 -7.64 -20.12 18.71
CA SER A 337 -7.82 -21.46 19.28
C SER A 337 -6.72 -22.46 18.90
N ASN A 338 -5.80 -22.09 17.99
CA ASN A 338 -4.78 -23.02 17.50
C ASN A 338 -3.39 -22.37 17.46
N PRO A 339 -2.64 -22.39 18.56
CA PRO A 339 -1.30 -21.80 18.65
C PRO A 339 -0.31 -22.33 17.60
N ASN A 340 -0.35 -23.62 17.31
CA ASN A 340 0.53 -24.21 16.29
C ASN A 340 0.24 -23.69 14.89
N LEU A 341 -1.05 -23.48 14.56
CA LEU A 341 -1.44 -22.88 13.28
C LEU A 341 -0.95 -21.43 13.19
N ARG A 342 -1.14 -20.65 14.27
CA ARG A 342 -0.63 -19.27 14.35
C ARG A 342 0.87 -19.21 14.09
N TYR A 343 1.63 -20.02 14.81
CA TYR A 343 3.09 -20.09 14.69
C TYR A 343 3.53 -20.46 13.27
N ASN A 344 2.95 -21.51 12.69
CA ASN A 344 3.32 -21.99 11.35
C ASN A 344 2.99 -20.95 10.27
N MET A 345 1.81 -20.32 10.35
CA MET A 345 1.41 -19.27 9.41
C MET A 345 2.29 -18.02 9.55
N GLY A 346 2.57 -17.60 10.78
CA GLY A 346 3.44 -16.48 11.04
C GLY A 346 4.86 -16.71 10.50
N LYS A 347 5.42 -17.89 10.74
CA LYS A 347 6.72 -18.31 10.20
C LYS A 347 6.74 -18.28 8.67
N ALA A 348 5.73 -18.86 8.02
CA ALA A 348 5.61 -18.84 6.56
C ALA A 348 5.51 -17.40 6.02
N GLY A 349 4.80 -16.51 6.72
CA GLY A 349 4.74 -15.09 6.41
C GLY A 349 6.11 -14.42 6.48
N ARG A 350 6.86 -14.67 7.55
CA ARG A 350 8.23 -14.15 7.71
C ARG A 350 9.18 -14.62 6.61
N GLU A 351 9.17 -15.91 6.30
CA GLU A 351 9.99 -16.49 5.22
C GLU A 351 9.66 -15.85 3.87
N LYS A 352 8.37 -15.65 3.57
CA LYS A 352 7.94 -14.96 2.34
C LYS A 352 8.38 -13.50 2.32
N PHE A 353 8.25 -12.77 3.44
CA PHE A 353 8.73 -11.40 3.56
C PHE A 353 10.23 -11.30 3.25
N GLU A 354 11.06 -12.13 3.88
CA GLU A 354 12.51 -12.13 3.69
C GLU A 354 12.92 -12.43 2.25
N LYS A 355 12.19 -13.33 1.60
CA LYS A 355 12.44 -13.73 0.21
C LYS A 355 12.00 -12.69 -0.82
N GLU A 356 10.91 -11.95 -0.56
CA GLU A 356 10.22 -11.20 -1.62
C GLU A 356 10.08 -9.70 -1.38
N PHE A 357 10.07 -9.23 -0.11
CA PHE A 357 9.61 -7.90 0.25
C PHE A 357 10.61 -7.06 1.05
N THR A 358 11.86 -7.48 1.13
CA THR A 358 12.93 -6.65 1.71
C THR A 358 13.40 -5.58 0.73
N LEU A 359 13.98 -4.49 1.24
CA LEU A 359 14.54 -3.42 0.38
C LEU A 359 15.59 -3.96 -0.60
N GLU A 360 16.43 -4.89 -0.17
CA GLU A 360 17.45 -5.49 -1.04
C GLU A 360 16.84 -6.17 -2.27
N VAL A 361 15.74 -6.92 -2.09
CA VAL A 361 15.01 -7.58 -3.17
C VAL A 361 14.34 -6.56 -4.09
N PHE A 362 13.73 -5.54 -3.51
CA PHE A 362 13.10 -4.44 -4.24
C PHE A 362 14.11 -3.69 -5.12
N GLU A 363 15.25 -3.31 -4.58
CA GLU A 363 16.31 -2.60 -5.29
C GLU A 363 16.84 -3.40 -6.49
N LYS A 364 17.07 -4.71 -6.31
CA LYS A 364 17.48 -5.61 -7.40
C LYS A 364 16.44 -5.66 -8.51
N ARG A 365 15.15 -5.81 -8.18
CA ARG A 365 14.05 -5.79 -9.16
C ARG A 365 13.97 -4.45 -9.90
N MET A 366 14.10 -3.34 -9.17
CA MET A 366 14.08 -2.00 -9.76
C MET A 366 15.23 -1.82 -10.76
N VAL A 367 16.47 -2.19 -10.41
CA VAL A 367 17.61 -2.11 -11.31
C VAL A 367 17.41 -2.97 -12.54
N GLU A 368 16.89 -4.19 -12.39
CA GLU A 368 16.60 -5.08 -13.52
C GLU A 368 15.55 -4.47 -14.48
N ILE A 369 14.41 -4.02 -13.93
CA ILE A 369 13.32 -3.41 -14.72
C ILE A 369 13.82 -2.16 -15.46
N LEU A 370 14.51 -1.26 -14.77
CA LEU A 370 15.00 -0.03 -15.36
C LEU A 370 16.08 -0.31 -16.43
N SER A 371 16.99 -1.26 -16.19
CA SER A 371 18.04 -1.65 -17.15
C SER A 371 17.45 -2.21 -18.45
N ASN A 372 16.39 -3.01 -18.36
CA ASN A 372 15.70 -3.58 -19.51
C ASN A 372 15.00 -2.49 -20.35
N ASN A 373 14.48 -1.44 -19.69
CA ASN A 373 13.75 -0.36 -20.36
C ASN A 373 14.66 0.75 -20.92
N VAL A 374 15.89 0.88 -20.47
CA VAL A 374 16.88 1.78 -21.08
C VAL A 374 17.39 1.24 -22.41
N LYS A 375 17.57 -0.10 -22.52
CA LYS A 375 18.12 -0.77 -23.71
C LYS A 375 17.14 -0.84 -24.89
N CYS A 376 15.83 -0.79 -24.63
CA CYS A 376 14.78 -0.75 -25.66
C CYS A 376 14.57 0.68 -26.18
#